data_c000e61f20ff519252dff97927525baf
#
_entry.id   c000e61f20ff519252dff97927525baf
#
_cell.length_a   1.000
_cell.length_b   1.000
_cell.length_c   1.000
_cell.angle_alpha   90.00
_cell.angle_beta   90.00
_cell.angle_gamma   90.00
#
_symmetry.space_group_name_H-M   'P 1'
#
loop_
_entity.id
_entity.type
_entity.pdbx_description
1 polymer ?
#
loop_
_entity_poly.entity_id
_entity_poly.type
_entity_poly.pdbx_seq_one_letter_code
_entity_poly.pdbx_strand_id
1 'polypeptide(L)'
;MRSADLTLGVVLAGATLASAELANFETPLFSGAGNCAFCHDPWNAARAGRPGEAAVLATDWRATMMAHAFKDPLWRAVMEAEVKEQPELKSFIENKCQTCHAPLARSQAHAEGTNELAFAAALASPLAGEGVGCTLCHQIQADNLGTPTSFTGHFVIVTNRHIFGPYDNVLTMPMQRHVNYTPMLGAHVQDSALCATCHTLFTPILDDAGK
;
A
#
# COMPACT_ATOMS: atom_id res chain seq x y z
N MET A 1 -15.28 -3.42 -67.44
CA MET A 1 -14.81 -2.74 -66.21
C MET A 1 -15.56 -3.34 -65.06
N ARG A 2 -14.89 -4.13 -64.19
CA ARG A 2 -15.49 -4.76 -63.00
C ARG A 2 -15.00 -3.97 -61.80
N SER A 3 -15.93 -3.35 -61.06
CA SER A 3 -15.68 -2.71 -59.78
C SER A 3 -15.37 -3.78 -58.74
N ALA A 4 -14.24 -3.63 -58.07
CA ALA A 4 -13.92 -4.45 -56.90
C ALA A 4 -14.36 -3.67 -55.66
N ASP A 5 -15.40 -4.17 -54.99
CA ASP A 5 -15.82 -3.66 -53.69
C ASP A 5 -14.85 -4.14 -52.62
N LEU A 6 -14.10 -3.20 -52.04
CA LEU A 6 -13.19 -3.43 -50.93
C LEU A 6 -13.96 -3.24 -49.62
N THR A 7 -14.46 -4.30 -49.03
CA THR A 7 -15.07 -4.28 -47.69
C THR A 7 -13.95 -4.23 -46.63
N LEU A 8 -13.79 -3.05 -46.03
CA LEU A 8 -12.87 -2.85 -44.91
C LEU A 8 -13.51 -3.42 -43.63
N GLY A 9 -13.09 -4.59 -43.23
CA GLY A 9 -13.52 -5.21 -41.97
C GLY A 9 -12.80 -4.54 -40.78
N VAL A 10 -13.55 -3.76 -39.99
CA VAL A 10 -13.07 -3.23 -38.72
C VAL A 10 -13.08 -4.38 -37.68
N VAL A 11 -11.92 -4.93 -37.36
CA VAL A 11 -11.75 -5.84 -36.24
C VAL A 11 -11.69 -4.98 -34.96
N LEU A 12 -12.80 -4.87 -34.24
CA LEU A 12 -12.82 -4.37 -32.88
C LEU A 12 -12.17 -5.44 -31.99
N ALA A 13 -10.87 -5.27 -31.72
CA ALA A 13 -10.21 -5.98 -30.65
C ALA A 13 -10.85 -5.54 -29.33
N GLY A 14 -11.76 -6.34 -28.79
CA GLY A 14 -12.31 -6.16 -27.45
C GLY A 14 -11.18 -6.25 -26.43
N ALA A 15 -10.68 -5.10 -25.98
CA ALA A 15 -9.85 -5.03 -24.80
C ALA A 15 -10.74 -5.44 -23.62
N THR A 16 -10.65 -6.68 -23.19
CA THR A 16 -11.16 -7.07 -21.88
C THR A 16 -10.36 -6.28 -20.85
N LEU A 17 -10.99 -5.29 -20.24
CA LEU A 17 -10.48 -4.66 -19.04
C LEU A 17 -10.46 -5.75 -17.96
N ALA A 18 -9.35 -6.46 -17.85
CA ALA A 18 -9.10 -7.29 -16.69
C ALA A 18 -9.07 -6.34 -15.51
N SER A 19 -10.11 -6.38 -14.67
CA SER A 19 -10.07 -5.72 -13.38
C SER A 19 -8.88 -6.32 -12.65
N ALA A 20 -7.86 -5.50 -12.35
CA ALA A 20 -6.71 -5.97 -11.61
C ALA A 20 -7.21 -6.58 -10.29
N GLU A 21 -7.03 -7.88 -10.14
CA GLU A 21 -7.40 -8.60 -8.93
C GLU A 21 -6.59 -8.03 -7.76
N LEU A 22 -7.26 -7.82 -6.63
CA LEU A 22 -6.59 -7.38 -5.41
C LEU A 22 -5.65 -8.50 -4.92
N ALA A 23 -4.47 -8.12 -4.47
CA ALA A 23 -3.46 -9.09 -4.07
C ALA A 23 -3.90 -9.91 -2.84
N ASN A 24 -3.67 -11.23 -2.92
CA ASN A 24 -3.92 -12.20 -1.84
C ASN A 24 -2.58 -12.77 -1.40
N PHE A 25 -1.90 -12.08 -0.51
CA PHE A 25 -0.69 -12.57 0.14
C PHE A 25 -0.85 -12.56 1.65
N GLU A 26 -0.08 -13.39 2.32
CA GLU A 26 0.09 -13.42 3.77
C GLU A 26 1.58 -13.43 4.10
N THR A 27 1.96 -12.56 5.03
CA THR A 27 3.31 -12.50 5.59
C THR A 27 3.25 -12.39 7.12
N PRO A 28 4.35 -12.50 7.85
CA PRO A 28 4.33 -12.30 9.30
C PRO A 28 3.73 -10.95 9.74
N LEU A 29 3.91 -9.88 8.95
CA LEU A 29 3.36 -8.55 9.29
C LEU A 29 2.08 -8.21 8.53
N PHE A 30 1.94 -8.60 7.25
CA PHE A 30 0.95 -8.03 6.37
C PHE A 30 0.08 -9.08 5.67
N SER A 31 -1.15 -8.69 5.39
CA SER A 31 -2.11 -9.40 4.54
C SER A 31 -2.55 -8.50 3.40
N GLY A 32 -2.66 -9.06 2.20
CA GLY A 32 -3.07 -8.32 1.01
C GLY A 32 -4.51 -7.85 1.05
N ALA A 33 -4.81 -6.76 0.34
CA ALA A 33 -6.14 -6.15 0.31
C ALA A 33 -7.23 -7.08 -0.22
N GLY A 34 -6.90 -8.08 -1.02
CA GLY A 34 -7.85 -9.10 -1.48
C GLY A 34 -8.43 -9.92 -0.33
N ASN A 35 -7.62 -10.22 0.69
CA ASN A 35 -8.08 -10.90 1.90
C ASN A 35 -9.03 -10.02 2.72
N CYS A 36 -8.78 -8.70 2.75
CA CYS A 36 -9.68 -7.74 3.40
C CYS A 36 -10.98 -7.57 2.61
N ALA A 37 -10.91 -7.53 1.29
CA ALA A 37 -12.05 -7.40 0.40
C ALA A 37 -13.06 -8.53 0.55
N PHE A 38 -12.65 -9.70 1.03
CA PHE A 38 -13.56 -10.81 1.30
C PHE A 38 -14.74 -10.39 2.18
N CYS A 39 -14.53 -9.50 3.15
CA CYS A 39 -15.58 -8.96 4.02
C CYS A 39 -15.87 -7.48 3.73
N HIS A 40 -14.90 -6.72 3.21
CA HIS A 40 -14.95 -5.27 3.00
C HIS A 40 -15.17 -4.89 1.52
N ASP A 41 -15.77 -5.77 0.72
CA ASP A 41 -16.23 -5.52 -0.65
C ASP A 41 -17.77 -5.49 -0.69
N PRO A 42 -18.40 -4.61 -1.51
CA PRO A 42 -19.87 -4.46 -1.59
C PRO A 42 -20.60 -5.77 -1.85
N TRP A 43 -20.01 -6.60 -2.69
CA TRP A 43 -20.60 -7.88 -3.10
C TRP A 43 -20.72 -8.87 -1.93
N ASN A 44 -19.71 -8.91 -1.08
CA ASN A 44 -19.70 -9.81 0.07
C ASN A 44 -20.49 -9.25 1.26
N ALA A 45 -20.54 -7.94 1.44
CA ALA A 45 -21.36 -7.32 2.49
C ALA A 45 -22.85 -7.47 2.22
N ALA A 46 -23.28 -7.42 0.95
CA ALA A 46 -24.66 -7.74 0.58
C ALA A 46 -25.02 -9.19 0.91
N ARG A 47 -24.09 -10.13 0.73
CA ARG A 47 -24.26 -11.56 1.12
C ARG A 47 -24.27 -11.75 2.64
N ALA A 48 -23.58 -10.90 3.39
CA ALA A 48 -23.56 -10.91 4.84
C ALA A 48 -24.80 -10.21 5.47
N GLY A 49 -25.77 -9.79 4.66
CA GLY A 49 -26.98 -9.12 5.12
C GLY A 49 -26.74 -7.69 5.65
N ARG A 50 -25.64 -7.05 5.25
CA ARG A 50 -25.28 -5.67 5.59
C ARG A 50 -25.17 -4.82 4.34
N PRO A 51 -26.28 -4.40 3.71
CA PRO A 51 -26.21 -3.40 2.65
C PRO A 51 -25.90 -2.05 3.31
N GLY A 52 -24.68 -1.53 3.13
CA GLY A 52 -24.28 -0.24 3.71
C GLY A 52 -22.80 0.10 3.53
N GLU A 53 -22.43 1.23 4.03
CA GLU A 53 -21.17 1.96 3.80
C GLU A 53 -19.87 1.19 4.03
N ALA A 54 -19.85 0.22 4.94
CA ALA A 54 -18.66 -0.58 5.25
C ALA A 54 -18.23 -1.52 4.10
N ALA A 55 -19.08 -1.69 3.10
CA ALA A 55 -18.92 -2.66 2.04
C ALA A 55 -17.99 -2.22 0.90
N VAL A 56 -17.67 -0.95 0.80
CA VAL A 56 -16.93 -0.36 -0.34
C VAL A 56 -15.47 -0.04 -0.01
N LEU A 57 -15.01 -0.33 1.21
CA LEU A 57 -13.70 0.11 1.68
C LEU A 57 -12.54 -0.34 0.77
N ALA A 58 -12.52 -1.60 0.37
CA ALA A 58 -11.48 -2.10 -0.51
C ALA A 58 -11.60 -1.52 -1.94
N THR A 59 -12.82 -1.30 -2.42
CA THR A 59 -13.10 -0.70 -3.73
C THR A 59 -12.70 0.78 -3.74
N ASP A 60 -13.03 1.53 -2.70
CA ASP A 60 -12.68 2.95 -2.58
C ASP A 60 -11.16 3.11 -2.44
N TRP A 61 -10.53 2.33 -1.57
CA TRP A 61 -9.07 2.35 -1.40
C TRP A 61 -8.34 2.05 -2.71
N ARG A 62 -8.74 1.02 -3.46
CA ARG A 62 -8.06 0.64 -4.71
C ARG A 62 -8.07 1.71 -5.79
N ALA A 63 -8.98 2.68 -5.71
CA ALA A 63 -9.06 3.82 -6.61
C ALA A 63 -8.19 5.00 -6.19
N THR A 64 -7.56 4.92 -5.01
CA THR A 64 -6.74 6.02 -4.47
C THR A 64 -5.30 5.97 -4.97
N MET A 65 -4.62 7.12 -4.91
CA MET A 65 -3.17 7.20 -5.17
C MET A 65 -2.36 6.42 -4.13
N MET A 66 -2.87 6.18 -2.93
CA MET A 66 -2.22 5.34 -1.92
C MET A 66 -2.08 3.89 -2.38
N ALA A 67 -3.12 3.31 -2.97
CA ALA A 67 -3.05 1.97 -3.57
C ALA A 67 -2.08 1.88 -4.76
N HIS A 68 -1.80 3.02 -5.37
CA HIS A 68 -0.92 3.13 -6.53
C HIS A 68 0.44 3.76 -6.21
N ALA A 69 0.75 4.04 -4.95
CA ALA A 69 1.95 4.77 -4.54
C ALA A 69 3.25 4.19 -5.12
N PHE A 70 3.38 2.86 -5.16
CA PHE A 70 4.54 2.19 -5.77
C PHE A 70 4.48 2.15 -7.30
N LYS A 71 3.28 2.18 -7.89
CA LYS A 71 3.07 2.07 -9.35
C LYS A 71 3.10 3.42 -10.05
N ASP A 72 3.10 4.52 -9.29
CA ASP A 72 3.09 5.88 -9.83
C ASP A 72 4.30 6.12 -10.74
N PRO A 73 4.09 6.38 -12.05
CA PRO A 73 5.17 6.56 -13.00
C PRO A 73 5.96 7.84 -12.75
N LEU A 74 5.33 8.91 -12.20
CA LEU A 74 6.02 10.16 -11.90
C LEU A 74 6.99 9.96 -10.75
N TRP A 75 6.55 9.34 -9.65
CA TRP A 75 7.43 9.01 -8.53
C TRP A 75 8.62 8.15 -8.98
N ARG A 76 8.37 7.12 -9.78
CA ARG A 76 9.45 6.25 -10.30
C ARG A 76 10.47 7.02 -11.13
N ALA A 77 9.99 7.91 -12.00
CA ALA A 77 10.86 8.73 -12.82
C ALA A 77 11.71 9.71 -11.98
N VAL A 78 11.11 10.32 -10.95
CA VAL A 78 11.85 11.20 -10.03
C VAL A 78 12.91 10.42 -9.26
N MET A 79 12.56 9.26 -8.68
CA MET A 79 13.52 8.43 -7.97
C MET A 79 14.68 7.99 -8.87
N GLU A 80 14.38 7.59 -10.13
CA GLU A 80 15.40 7.21 -11.10
C GLU A 80 16.32 8.39 -11.47
N ALA A 81 15.77 9.59 -11.59
CA ALA A 81 16.54 10.81 -11.85
C ALA A 81 17.51 11.10 -10.70
N GLU A 82 17.03 11.07 -9.45
CA GLU A 82 17.85 11.26 -8.25
C GLU A 82 19.01 10.23 -8.19
N VAL A 83 18.69 8.94 -8.42
CA VAL A 83 19.69 7.88 -8.46
C VAL A 83 20.72 8.09 -9.59
N LYS A 84 20.29 8.63 -10.73
CA LYS A 84 21.18 8.90 -11.86
C LYS A 84 22.11 10.09 -11.60
N GLU A 85 21.62 11.09 -10.88
CA GLU A 85 22.42 12.24 -10.49
C GLU A 85 23.41 11.92 -9.35
N GLN A 86 23.04 10.96 -8.47
CA GLN A 86 23.82 10.56 -7.31
C GLN A 86 23.93 9.04 -7.19
N PRO A 87 24.64 8.39 -8.10
CA PRO A 87 24.68 6.92 -8.19
C PRO A 87 25.31 6.24 -6.96
N GLU A 88 26.19 6.92 -6.23
CA GLU A 88 26.80 6.44 -4.98
C GLU A 88 25.79 6.38 -3.83
N LEU A 89 24.70 7.16 -3.90
CA LEU A 89 23.62 7.17 -2.92
C LEU A 89 22.42 6.31 -3.34
N LYS A 90 22.54 5.53 -4.40
CA LYS A 90 21.44 4.74 -4.97
C LYS A 90 20.68 3.95 -3.91
N SER A 91 21.36 3.17 -3.08
CA SER A 91 20.71 2.33 -2.07
C SER A 91 19.97 3.15 -1.03
N PHE A 92 20.57 4.25 -0.58
CA PHE A 92 19.93 5.18 0.34
C PHE A 92 18.67 5.81 -0.26
N ILE A 93 18.75 6.32 -1.49
CA ILE A 93 17.62 6.97 -2.18
C ILE A 93 16.48 5.96 -2.37
N GLU A 94 16.75 4.79 -2.94
CA GLU A 94 15.76 3.75 -3.16
C GLU A 94 15.05 3.36 -1.86
N ASN A 95 15.82 3.10 -0.79
CA ASN A 95 15.28 2.68 0.49
C ASN A 95 14.48 3.79 1.17
N LYS A 96 14.94 5.06 1.06
CA LYS A 96 14.23 6.21 1.61
C LYS A 96 12.89 6.45 0.92
N CYS A 97 12.86 6.43 -0.40
CA CYS A 97 11.63 6.59 -1.17
C CYS A 97 10.63 5.47 -0.88
N GLN A 98 11.09 4.23 -0.77
CA GLN A 98 10.25 3.06 -0.52
C GLN A 98 9.63 3.06 0.88
N THR A 99 10.14 3.85 1.82
CA THR A 99 9.52 3.99 3.16
C THR A 99 8.06 4.43 3.07
N CYS A 100 7.72 5.28 2.11
CA CYS A 100 6.37 5.78 1.90
C CYS A 100 5.68 5.17 0.66
N HIS A 101 6.43 4.81 -0.40
CA HIS A 101 5.86 4.33 -1.65
C HIS A 101 5.75 2.81 -1.77
N ALA A 102 6.54 2.05 -1.00
CA ALA A 102 6.44 0.59 -0.87
C ALA A 102 6.51 0.15 0.60
N PRO A 103 5.71 0.78 1.49
CA PRO A 103 5.91 0.65 2.93
C PRO A 103 5.72 -0.78 3.46
N LEU A 104 4.84 -1.59 2.85
CA LEU A 104 4.66 -2.98 3.26
C LEU A 104 5.92 -3.79 2.96
N ALA A 105 6.43 -3.70 1.73
CA ALA A 105 7.62 -4.46 1.31
C ALA A 105 8.84 -4.06 2.13
N ARG A 106 9.04 -2.74 2.32
CA ARG A 106 10.17 -2.24 3.10
C ARG A 106 10.08 -2.65 4.57
N SER A 107 8.91 -2.52 5.20
CA SER A 107 8.73 -2.89 6.60
C SER A 107 8.87 -4.40 6.82
N GLN A 108 8.38 -5.22 5.89
CA GLN A 108 8.54 -6.67 5.94
C GLN A 108 10.03 -7.05 5.81
N ALA A 109 10.74 -6.49 4.84
CA ALA A 109 12.18 -6.75 4.64
C ALA A 109 12.98 -6.34 5.88
N HIS A 110 12.65 -5.19 6.50
CA HIS A 110 13.30 -4.75 7.72
C HIS A 110 13.04 -5.69 8.91
N ALA A 111 11.82 -6.16 9.07
CA ALA A 111 11.46 -7.14 10.10
C ALA A 111 12.18 -8.49 9.90
N GLU A 112 12.53 -8.84 8.67
CA GLU A 112 13.31 -10.02 8.30
C GLU A 112 14.84 -9.80 8.38
N GLY A 113 15.28 -8.65 8.89
CA GLY A 113 16.69 -8.33 9.09
C GLY A 113 17.39 -7.72 7.87
N THR A 114 16.65 -7.33 6.83
CA THR A 114 17.19 -6.64 5.66
C THR A 114 17.08 -5.13 5.86
N ASN A 115 18.19 -4.44 6.05
CA ASN A 115 18.18 -2.99 6.31
C ASN A 115 17.82 -2.15 5.08
N GLU A 116 18.05 -2.67 3.89
CA GLU A 116 17.84 -1.98 2.61
C GLU A 116 17.08 -2.88 1.65
N LEU A 117 16.01 -2.35 1.05
CA LEU A 117 15.27 -3.04 0.00
C LEU A 117 15.65 -2.44 -1.34
N ALA A 118 16.39 -3.17 -2.16
CA ALA A 118 16.70 -2.75 -3.51
C ALA A 118 15.42 -2.60 -4.35
N PHE A 119 15.33 -1.55 -5.17
CA PHE A 119 14.13 -1.29 -5.98
C PHE A 119 13.81 -2.44 -6.94
N ALA A 120 14.84 -3.11 -7.48
CA ALA A 120 14.66 -4.30 -8.33
C ALA A 120 13.96 -5.46 -7.59
N ALA A 121 14.26 -5.65 -6.30
CA ALA A 121 13.59 -6.65 -5.48
C ALA A 121 12.13 -6.22 -5.17
N ALA A 122 11.91 -4.93 -4.91
CA ALA A 122 10.58 -4.40 -4.71
C ALA A 122 9.67 -4.56 -5.93
N LEU A 123 10.20 -4.40 -7.15
CA LEU A 123 9.45 -4.61 -8.39
C LEU A 123 8.87 -6.02 -8.53
N ALA A 124 9.52 -7.02 -7.96
CA ALA A 124 9.07 -8.41 -7.96
C ALA A 124 8.17 -8.75 -6.75
N SER A 125 7.98 -7.82 -5.82
CA SER A 125 7.26 -8.07 -4.57
C SER A 125 5.78 -7.70 -4.69
N PRO A 126 4.85 -8.60 -4.38
CA PRO A 126 3.44 -8.27 -4.30
C PRO A 126 3.14 -7.25 -3.19
N LEU A 127 3.94 -7.22 -2.12
CA LEU A 127 3.80 -6.25 -1.05
C LEU A 127 4.07 -4.82 -1.54
N ALA A 128 5.08 -4.63 -2.38
CA ALA A 128 5.36 -3.32 -2.98
C ALA A 128 4.24 -2.91 -3.94
N GLY A 129 3.75 -3.87 -4.74
CA GLY A 129 2.64 -3.65 -5.67
C GLY A 129 1.33 -3.22 -5.01
N GLU A 130 1.16 -3.49 -3.72
CA GLU A 130 0.02 -3.05 -2.91
C GLU A 130 0.06 -1.54 -2.61
N GLY A 131 1.24 -0.90 -2.69
CA GLY A 131 1.41 0.50 -2.28
C GLY A 131 1.21 0.70 -0.78
N VAL A 132 0.37 1.66 -0.39
CA VAL A 132 -0.02 1.89 1.02
C VAL A 132 -1.31 1.12 1.29
N GLY A 133 -1.18 -0.13 1.70
CA GLY A 133 -2.28 -1.07 1.88
C GLY A 133 -3.01 -0.94 3.22
N CYS A 134 -4.15 -1.62 3.32
CA CYS A 134 -5.01 -1.61 4.51
C CYS A 134 -4.23 -1.99 5.78
N THR A 135 -3.49 -3.10 5.71
CA THR A 135 -2.77 -3.64 6.87
C THR A 135 -1.54 -2.81 7.27
N LEU A 136 -1.09 -1.85 6.45
CA LEU A 136 -0.11 -0.87 6.90
C LEU A 136 -0.75 0.12 7.86
N CYS A 137 -1.69 0.95 7.34
CA CYS A 137 -2.27 2.06 8.11
C CYS A 137 -2.94 1.57 9.40
N HIS A 138 -3.68 0.48 9.32
CA HIS A 138 -4.42 -0.05 10.45
C HIS A 138 -3.55 -0.78 11.50
N GLN A 139 -2.25 -0.97 11.27
CA GLN A 139 -1.31 -1.50 12.27
C GLN A 139 -0.40 -0.44 12.89
N ILE A 140 -0.35 0.76 12.32
CA ILE A 140 0.47 1.84 12.88
C ILE A 140 0.03 2.12 14.31
N GLN A 141 1.00 2.13 15.24
CA GLN A 141 0.78 2.45 16.64
C GLN A 141 0.55 3.95 16.82
N ALA A 142 -0.10 4.33 17.91
CA ALA A 142 -0.34 5.75 18.24
C ALA A 142 0.92 6.51 18.68
N ASP A 143 2.04 5.78 18.88
CA ASP A 143 3.27 6.30 19.44
C ASP A 143 3.87 7.42 18.57
N ASN A 144 4.05 8.58 19.18
CA ASN A 144 4.66 9.76 18.58
C ASN A 144 3.97 10.35 17.33
N LEU A 145 2.78 9.88 16.96
CA LEU A 145 2.07 10.43 15.80
C LEU A 145 1.87 11.95 15.91
N GLY A 146 2.05 12.64 14.80
CA GLY A 146 1.94 14.09 14.72
C GLY A 146 3.15 14.85 15.28
N THR A 147 4.21 14.18 15.66
CA THR A 147 5.47 14.78 16.12
C THR A 147 6.61 14.55 15.11
N PRO A 148 7.69 15.36 15.14
CA PRO A 148 8.85 15.17 14.27
C PRO A 148 9.44 13.75 14.32
N THR A 149 9.27 13.03 15.44
CA THR A 149 9.77 11.65 15.59
C THR A 149 9.04 10.67 14.68
N SER A 150 7.76 10.91 14.35
CA SER A 150 6.97 10.05 13.45
C SER A 150 7.05 10.45 11.99
N PHE A 151 7.51 11.68 11.68
CA PHE A 151 7.54 12.18 10.30
C PHE A 151 8.56 11.43 9.43
N THR A 152 8.47 11.60 8.11
CA THR A 152 9.41 10.98 7.15
C THR A 152 9.35 9.44 7.16
N GLY A 153 8.16 8.88 7.45
CA GLY A 153 7.91 7.44 7.44
C GLY A 153 8.41 6.69 8.67
N HIS A 154 8.58 7.37 9.81
CA HIS A 154 8.97 6.75 11.07
C HIS A 154 7.75 6.27 11.88
N PHE A 155 6.78 5.67 11.21
CA PHE A 155 5.68 4.99 11.86
C PHE A 155 6.15 3.71 12.56
N VAL A 156 5.43 3.32 13.60
CA VAL A 156 5.74 2.10 14.37
C VAL A 156 4.70 1.03 14.07
N ILE A 157 5.17 -0.14 13.67
CA ILE A 157 4.37 -1.37 13.54
C ILE A 157 5.00 -2.44 14.42
N VAL A 158 4.16 -3.18 15.14
CA VAL A 158 4.59 -4.28 16.01
C VAL A 158 4.06 -5.62 15.49
N THR A 159 4.66 -6.71 15.95
CA THR A 159 4.37 -8.08 15.45
C THR A 159 3.15 -8.74 16.07
N ASN A 160 2.39 -8.02 16.91
CA ASN A 160 1.25 -8.57 17.64
C ASN A 160 -0.02 -8.77 16.80
N ARG A 161 0.00 -8.33 15.53
CA ARG A 161 -1.12 -8.40 14.57
C ARG A 161 -2.41 -7.78 15.12
N HIS A 162 -2.30 -6.70 15.87
CA HIS A 162 -3.44 -5.83 16.17
C HIS A 162 -3.76 -4.95 14.97
N ILE A 163 -5.04 -4.77 14.68
CA ILE A 163 -5.52 -3.90 13.62
C ILE A 163 -6.50 -2.90 14.22
N PHE A 164 -6.21 -1.62 14.07
CA PHE A 164 -6.94 -0.54 14.71
C PHE A 164 -8.08 -0.05 13.84
N GLY A 165 -9.22 0.20 14.46
CA GLY A 165 -10.38 0.80 13.82
C GLY A 165 -11.05 1.83 14.74
N PRO A 166 -12.02 2.61 14.22
CA PRO A 166 -12.67 3.68 14.98
C PRO A 166 -13.80 3.21 15.89
N TYR A 167 -14.11 1.91 15.89
CA TYR A 167 -15.27 1.36 16.60
C TYR A 167 -14.85 0.55 17.82
N ASP A 168 -15.64 0.71 18.89
CA ASP A 168 -15.57 -0.11 20.09
C ASP A 168 -16.44 -1.37 19.96
N ASN A 169 -16.21 -2.35 20.82
CA ASN A 169 -17.02 -3.58 20.94
C ASN A 169 -17.18 -4.37 19.62
N VAL A 170 -16.14 -4.42 18.81
CA VAL A 170 -16.13 -5.15 17.55
C VAL A 170 -16.04 -6.67 17.74
N LEU A 171 -16.63 -7.43 16.80
CA LEU A 171 -16.48 -8.88 16.76
C LEU A 171 -15.06 -9.26 16.29
N THR A 172 -14.25 -9.76 17.21
CA THR A 172 -12.84 -10.08 16.92
C THR A 172 -12.65 -11.39 16.14
N MET A 173 -13.46 -12.41 16.48
CA MET A 173 -13.29 -13.77 15.99
C MET A 173 -13.34 -13.91 14.46
N PRO A 174 -14.20 -13.24 13.69
CA PRO A 174 -14.21 -13.38 12.24
C PRO A 174 -12.87 -12.97 11.61
N MET A 175 -12.30 -11.83 12.03
CA MET A 175 -11.04 -11.34 11.52
C MET A 175 -9.86 -12.20 11.98
N GLN A 176 -9.84 -12.62 13.24
CA GLN A 176 -8.82 -13.54 13.74
C GLN A 176 -8.76 -14.85 12.96
N ARG A 177 -9.93 -15.42 12.62
CA ARG A 177 -9.98 -16.69 11.87
C ARG A 177 -9.66 -16.54 10.39
N HIS A 178 -9.95 -15.39 9.81
CA HIS A 178 -9.78 -15.20 8.36
C HIS A 178 -8.39 -14.69 7.99
N VAL A 179 -7.88 -13.69 8.71
CA VAL A 179 -6.62 -12.99 8.41
C VAL A 179 -5.65 -12.92 9.58
N ASN A 180 -5.95 -13.62 10.69
CA ASN A 180 -5.12 -13.64 11.88
C ASN A 180 -4.79 -12.26 12.47
N TYR A 181 -5.73 -11.30 12.38
CA TYR A 181 -5.64 -10.01 13.06
C TYR A 181 -6.65 -9.90 14.18
N THR A 182 -6.27 -9.22 15.25
CA THR A 182 -7.18 -8.86 16.33
C THR A 182 -7.60 -7.40 16.18
N PRO A 183 -8.87 -7.11 15.81
CA PRO A 183 -9.35 -5.76 15.70
C PRO A 183 -9.48 -5.11 17.08
N MET A 184 -9.05 -3.86 17.16
CA MET A 184 -9.04 -3.05 18.38
C MET A 184 -9.50 -1.63 18.08
N LEU A 185 -10.05 -0.97 19.10
CA LEU A 185 -10.30 0.46 19.06
C LEU A 185 -8.96 1.21 19.03
N GLY A 186 -8.80 2.12 18.08
CA GLY A 186 -7.67 3.02 17.99
C GLY A 186 -8.12 4.38 17.46
N ALA A 187 -8.32 5.35 18.34
CA ALA A 187 -8.81 6.68 17.96
C ALA A 187 -7.88 7.39 16.96
N HIS A 188 -6.58 7.07 16.98
CA HIS A 188 -5.57 7.65 16.10
C HIS A 188 -5.78 7.34 14.60
N VAL A 189 -6.56 6.31 14.24
CA VAL A 189 -6.86 6.03 12.82
C VAL A 189 -7.79 7.08 12.20
N GLN A 190 -8.43 7.91 13.01
CA GLN A 190 -9.26 9.04 12.59
C GLN A 190 -8.52 10.39 12.68
N ASP A 191 -7.25 10.39 13.12
CA ASP A 191 -6.44 11.59 13.25
C ASP A 191 -5.54 11.77 12.04
N SER A 192 -5.45 12.99 11.52
CA SER A 192 -4.53 13.35 10.43
C SER A 192 -3.05 13.16 10.78
N ALA A 193 -2.72 13.08 12.06
CA ALA A 193 -1.39 12.73 12.55
C ALA A 193 -0.91 11.35 12.02
N LEU A 194 -1.84 10.40 11.77
CA LEU A 194 -1.53 9.14 11.09
C LEU A 194 -1.00 9.39 9.68
N CYS A 195 -1.65 10.26 8.92
CA CYS A 195 -1.25 10.60 7.56
C CYS A 195 0.07 11.37 7.53
N ALA A 196 0.29 12.24 8.53
CA ALA A 196 1.47 13.07 8.64
C ALA A 196 2.78 12.26 8.74
N THR A 197 2.72 11.01 9.16
CA THR A 197 3.91 10.15 9.21
C THR A 197 4.58 9.99 7.83
N CYS A 198 3.82 9.97 6.74
CA CYS A 198 4.33 9.92 5.37
C CYS A 198 4.19 11.27 4.65
N HIS A 199 3.14 12.04 4.97
CA HIS A 199 2.85 13.32 4.31
C HIS A 199 3.56 14.53 4.92
N THR A 200 4.47 14.32 5.90
CA THR A 200 5.40 15.33 6.39
C THR A 200 6.82 14.81 6.16
N LEU A 201 7.40 15.20 5.03
CA LEU A 201 8.70 14.70 4.58
C LEU A 201 9.80 15.73 4.87
N PHE A 202 10.86 15.26 5.52
CA PHE A 202 12.14 15.96 5.63
C PHE A 202 13.22 15.10 4.95
N THR A 203 13.80 15.63 3.88
CA THR A 203 14.96 15.01 3.24
C THR A 203 16.25 15.60 3.85
N PRO A 204 17.23 14.76 4.20
CA PRO A 204 18.53 15.28 4.62
C PRO A 204 19.20 15.98 3.45
N ILE A 205 19.94 17.06 3.77
CA ILE A 205 20.91 17.61 2.86
C ILE A 205 22.20 16.81 3.09
N LEU A 206 22.61 16.06 2.11
CA LEU A 206 23.81 15.22 2.18
C LEU A 206 24.94 15.93 1.42
N ASP A 207 26.15 15.78 1.93
CA ASP A 207 27.36 16.14 1.17
C ASP A 207 27.74 15.06 0.16
N ASP A 208 28.78 15.30 -0.65
CA ASP A 208 29.25 14.36 -1.67
C ASP A 208 29.72 13.00 -1.09
N ALA A 209 29.91 12.92 0.22
CA ALA A 209 30.26 11.70 0.95
C ALA A 209 29.03 11.01 1.58
N GLY A 210 27.82 11.53 1.36
CA GLY A 210 26.56 10.98 1.89
C GLY A 210 26.34 11.22 3.38
N LYS A 211 26.93 12.30 3.92
CA LYS A 211 26.82 12.69 5.33
C LYS A 211 26.07 13.98 5.52
#